data_9463c174482463ed1918fd65084b9a37
#
_entry.id   9463c174482463ed1918fd65084b9a37
#
_cell.length_a   1.000
_cell.length_b   1.000
_cell.length_c   1.000
_cell.angle_alpha   90.00
_cell.angle_beta   90.00
_cell.angle_gamma   90.00
#
_symmetry.space_group_name_H-M   'P 1'
#
loop_
_entity.id
_entity.type
_entity.pdbx_description
1 polymer ?
#
loop_
_entity_poly.entity_id
_entity_poly.type
_entity_poly.pdbx_seq_one_letter_code
_entity_poly.pdbx_strand_id
1 'polypeptide(L)'
;MIQKDDLASPGSAERRLLDEIDLARLPRHVAVIMDGNGRWARQRGFPRVEGHRAGIASVREIVESCARLELDALTLYAFSVENWKRPRFEIVTLMSLLKEYLNKELANLLKNDIRFRVVGRMNELDGSVQKELSRGLAGTSSCRGMTFNIALNYGGRTEIVDACRSLAYDVSAGRLTPEQIDEETLGSRLSTAGLPDPDLLIRTSGEMRVSNFLLWQIAYSEIWVTPTLWPDFRKRHLFEAILDFQKRERRYGGVIDGGRVPESGEAAG
;
A
#
# COMPACT_ATOMS: atom_id res chain seq x y z
N MET A 1 -20.41 -8.64 -4.17
CA MET A 1 -19.90 -10.04 -4.35
C MET A 1 -18.84 -10.01 -5.44
N ILE A 2 -17.64 -10.48 -5.14
CA ILE A 2 -16.48 -10.45 -6.04
C ILE A 2 -16.75 -11.29 -7.29
N GLN A 3 -16.67 -10.67 -8.46
CA GLN A 3 -16.85 -11.31 -9.75
C GLN A 3 -15.47 -11.80 -10.25
N LYS A 4 -15.17 -13.08 -10.08
CA LYS A 4 -13.87 -13.67 -10.47
C LYS A 4 -13.57 -13.51 -11.97
N ASP A 5 -14.58 -13.48 -12.83
CA ASP A 5 -14.43 -13.32 -14.28
C ASP A 5 -13.91 -11.93 -14.67
N ASP A 6 -14.22 -10.92 -13.86
CA ASP A 6 -13.69 -9.56 -14.03
C ASP A 6 -12.21 -9.45 -13.63
N LEU A 7 -11.74 -10.34 -12.76
CA LEU A 7 -10.35 -10.38 -12.28
C LEU A 7 -9.45 -11.23 -13.18
N ALA A 8 -9.94 -12.38 -13.64
CA ALA A 8 -9.13 -13.29 -14.44
C ALA A 8 -10.01 -14.15 -15.36
N SER A 9 -9.59 -14.28 -16.63
CA SER A 9 -10.28 -15.10 -17.63
C SER A 9 -10.32 -16.57 -17.20
N PRO A 10 -11.45 -17.28 -17.42
CA PRO A 10 -11.53 -18.71 -17.17
C PRO A 10 -10.38 -19.48 -17.84
N GLY A 11 -9.76 -20.40 -17.10
CA GLY A 11 -8.67 -21.24 -17.58
C GLY A 11 -7.27 -20.59 -17.60
N SER A 12 -7.15 -19.28 -17.35
CA SER A 12 -5.85 -18.60 -17.24
C SER A 12 -5.06 -19.04 -16.00
N ALA A 13 -3.74 -18.76 -15.97
CA ALA A 13 -2.91 -19.01 -14.81
C ALA A 13 -3.35 -18.15 -13.62
N GLU A 14 -3.74 -16.91 -13.87
CA GLU A 14 -4.26 -15.97 -12.88
C GLU A 14 -5.57 -16.48 -12.27
N ARG A 15 -6.44 -17.11 -13.10
CA ARG A 15 -7.70 -17.68 -12.61
C ARG A 15 -7.46 -18.84 -11.66
N ARG A 16 -6.50 -19.70 -11.94
CA ARG A 16 -6.14 -20.81 -11.04
C ARG A 16 -5.69 -20.30 -9.67
N LEU A 17 -4.81 -19.30 -9.64
CA LEU A 17 -4.39 -18.67 -8.38
C LEU A 17 -5.57 -18.02 -7.65
N LEU A 18 -6.44 -17.31 -8.37
CA LEU A 18 -7.63 -16.67 -7.79
C LEU A 18 -8.63 -17.69 -7.23
N ASP A 19 -8.71 -18.88 -7.80
CA ASP A 19 -9.59 -19.95 -7.31
C ASP A 19 -9.07 -20.60 -6.03
N GLU A 20 -7.75 -20.54 -5.78
CA GLU A 20 -7.12 -20.99 -4.52
C GLU A 20 -7.26 -19.97 -3.40
N ILE A 21 -7.51 -18.68 -3.70
CA ILE A 21 -7.66 -17.62 -2.70
C ILE A 21 -8.98 -17.79 -1.94
N ASP A 22 -8.87 -17.84 -0.61
CA ASP A 22 -10.02 -17.72 0.30
C ASP A 22 -10.46 -16.26 0.38
N LEU A 23 -11.57 -15.93 -0.26
CA LEU A 23 -12.11 -14.57 -0.33
C LEU A 23 -12.60 -14.03 1.04
N ALA A 24 -12.82 -14.89 2.03
CA ALA A 24 -13.15 -14.46 3.39
C ALA A 24 -11.92 -14.05 4.22
N ARG A 25 -10.72 -14.38 3.76
CA ARG A 25 -9.44 -14.13 4.45
C ARG A 25 -8.51 -13.22 3.65
N LEU A 26 -9.07 -12.30 2.89
CA LEU A 26 -8.29 -11.28 2.18
C LEU A 26 -7.62 -10.31 3.16
N PRO A 27 -6.41 -9.78 2.85
CA PRO A 27 -5.86 -8.64 3.57
C PRO A 27 -6.79 -7.44 3.38
N ARG A 28 -7.12 -6.73 4.46
CA ARG A 28 -7.96 -5.52 4.38
C ARG A 28 -7.20 -4.36 3.73
N HIS A 29 -5.90 -4.25 4.02
CA HIS A 29 -5.04 -3.19 3.49
C HIS A 29 -3.73 -3.79 2.97
N VAL A 30 -3.43 -3.52 1.71
CA VAL A 30 -2.17 -3.87 1.06
C VAL A 30 -1.32 -2.62 0.86
N ALA A 31 -0.06 -2.67 1.32
CA ALA A 31 0.93 -1.62 1.08
C ALA A 31 2.00 -2.12 0.12
N VAL A 32 2.45 -1.29 -0.84
CA VAL A 32 3.42 -1.73 -1.86
C VAL A 32 4.58 -0.75 -1.99
N ILE A 33 5.80 -1.26 -1.86
CA ILE A 33 7.03 -0.55 -2.22
C ILE A 33 7.37 -0.91 -3.66
N MET A 34 7.13 0.04 -4.57
CA MET A 34 7.28 -0.10 -6.02
C MET A 34 8.73 0.06 -6.48
N ASP A 35 9.59 -0.92 -6.13
CA ASP A 35 11.02 -0.87 -6.45
C ASP A 35 11.35 -1.59 -7.76
N GLY A 36 12.46 -1.20 -8.38
CA GLY A 36 13.01 -1.86 -9.57
C GLY A 36 12.82 -1.12 -10.89
N ASN A 37 12.11 0.02 -10.94
CA ASN A 37 11.90 0.78 -12.18
C ASN A 37 13.20 1.10 -12.92
N GLY A 38 14.20 1.61 -12.18
CA GLY A 38 15.51 1.93 -12.78
C GLY A 38 16.32 0.70 -13.22
N ARG A 39 16.21 -0.43 -12.50
CA ARG A 39 16.85 -1.70 -12.90
C ARG A 39 16.21 -2.26 -14.16
N TRP A 40 14.90 -2.23 -14.24
CA TRP A 40 14.14 -2.66 -15.40
C TRP A 40 14.54 -1.91 -16.67
N ALA A 41 14.63 -0.58 -16.59
CA ALA A 41 15.07 0.26 -17.71
C ALA A 41 16.51 -0.07 -18.13
N ARG A 42 17.44 -0.16 -17.17
CA ARG A 42 18.84 -0.47 -17.43
C ARG A 42 19.04 -1.84 -18.10
N GLN A 43 18.32 -2.86 -17.66
CA GLN A 43 18.37 -4.21 -18.27
C GLN A 43 17.93 -4.22 -19.75
N ARG A 44 17.18 -3.19 -20.18
CA ARG A 44 16.66 -3.04 -21.54
C ARG A 44 17.35 -1.93 -22.33
N GLY A 45 18.43 -1.36 -21.80
CA GLY A 45 19.16 -0.27 -22.44
C GLY A 45 18.42 1.07 -22.47
N PHE A 46 17.37 1.23 -21.64
CA PHE A 46 16.56 2.44 -21.58
C PHE A 46 17.02 3.41 -20.48
N PRO A 47 16.77 4.72 -20.63
CA PRO A 47 16.87 5.67 -19.53
C PRO A 47 15.95 5.30 -18.37
N ARG A 48 16.35 5.62 -17.11
CA ARG A 48 15.58 5.28 -15.89
C ARG A 48 14.10 5.70 -15.93
N VAL A 49 13.83 6.83 -16.59
CA VAL A 49 12.50 7.40 -16.75
C VAL A 49 11.55 6.44 -17.47
N GLU A 50 12.02 5.69 -18.45
CA GLU A 50 11.18 4.72 -19.17
C GLU A 50 10.73 3.57 -18.26
N GLY A 51 11.54 3.20 -17.27
CA GLY A 51 11.10 2.25 -16.26
C GLY A 51 9.94 2.77 -15.40
N HIS A 52 9.98 4.05 -15.01
CA HIS A 52 8.87 4.67 -14.29
C HIS A 52 7.60 4.77 -15.16
N ARG A 53 7.75 5.11 -16.43
CA ARG A 53 6.64 5.13 -17.40
C ARG A 53 6.01 3.75 -17.57
N ALA A 54 6.83 2.72 -17.74
CA ALA A 54 6.37 1.35 -17.85
C ALA A 54 5.64 0.87 -16.56
N GLY A 55 6.11 1.33 -15.39
CA GLY A 55 5.51 1.03 -14.09
C GLY A 55 4.09 1.55 -13.91
N ILE A 56 3.64 2.52 -14.72
CA ILE A 56 2.25 3.04 -14.67
C ILE A 56 1.23 1.93 -15.00
N ALA A 57 1.55 1.04 -15.93
CA ALA A 57 0.67 -0.08 -16.27
C ALA A 57 0.47 -1.02 -15.06
N SER A 58 1.53 -1.25 -14.27
CA SER A 58 1.45 -2.02 -13.04
C SER A 58 0.60 -1.31 -11.98
N VAL A 59 0.75 0.01 -11.83
CA VAL A 59 -0.12 0.80 -10.91
C VAL A 59 -1.58 0.57 -11.25
N ARG A 60 -1.97 0.78 -12.52
CA ARG A 60 -3.35 0.61 -12.98
C ARG A 60 -3.88 -0.79 -12.67
N GLU A 61 -3.15 -1.82 -13.09
CA GLU A 61 -3.59 -3.20 -12.93
C GLU A 61 -3.76 -3.58 -11.45
N ILE A 62 -2.84 -3.16 -10.58
CA ILE A 62 -2.91 -3.46 -9.14
C ILE A 62 -4.03 -2.69 -8.45
N VAL A 63 -4.22 -1.40 -8.78
CA VAL A 63 -5.34 -0.60 -8.24
C VAL A 63 -6.68 -1.24 -8.62
N GLU A 64 -6.87 -1.60 -9.90
CA GLU A 64 -8.10 -2.26 -10.37
C GLU A 64 -8.29 -3.64 -9.71
N SER A 65 -7.22 -4.43 -9.58
CA SER A 65 -7.30 -5.76 -8.98
C SER A 65 -7.68 -5.70 -7.50
N CYS A 66 -7.06 -4.78 -6.73
CA CYS A 66 -7.39 -4.59 -5.32
C CYS A 66 -8.83 -4.08 -5.13
N ALA A 67 -9.28 -3.17 -5.98
CA ALA A 67 -10.67 -2.68 -5.93
C ALA A 67 -11.69 -3.78 -6.24
N ARG A 68 -11.43 -4.62 -7.25
CA ARG A 68 -12.29 -5.77 -7.59
C ARG A 68 -12.25 -6.91 -6.57
N LEU A 69 -11.16 -7.01 -5.79
CA LEU A 69 -11.08 -7.88 -4.61
C LEU A 69 -11.79 -7.29 -3.39
N GLU A 70 -12.40 -6.12 -3.53
CA GLU A 70 -13.13 -5.42 -2.46
C GLU A 70 -12.24 -5.17 -1.21
N LEU A 71 -10.93 -4.90 -1.40
CA LEU A 71 -10.05 -4.53 -0.29
C LEU A 71 -10.44 -3.16 0.28
N ASP A 72 -10.22 -2.94 1.59
CA ASP A 72 -10.53 -1.66 2.23
C ASP A 72 -9.56 -0.56 1.76
N ALA A 73 -8.27 -0.89 1.63
CA ALA A 73 -7.24 0.07 1.26
C ALA A 73 -6.08 -0.54 0.46
N LEU A 74 -5.51 0.30 -0.42
CA LEU A 74 -4.23 0.06 -1.08
C LEU A 74 -3.35 1.30 -0.92
N THR A 75 -2.11 1.15 -0.43
CA THR A 75 -1.14 2.24 -0.34
C THR A 75 0.08 1.96 -1.19
N LEU A 76 0.35 2.83 -2.18
CA LEU A 76 1.51 2.72 -3.07
C LEU A 76 2.59 3.75 -2.72
N TYR A 77 3.84 3.32 -2.54
CA TYR A 77 4.98 4.19 -2.26
C TYR A 77 5.54 4.78 -3.55
N ALA A 78 5.07 5.95 -3.94
CA ALA A 78 5.42 6.57 -5.21
C ALA A 78 6.64 7.51 -5.12
N PHE A 79 6.78 8.29 -4.02
CA PHE A 79 7.89 9.23 -3.86
C PHE A 79 8.22 9.47 -2.38
N SER A 80 9.43 9.05 -1.97
CA SER A 80 9.90 9.25 -0.59
C SER A 80 10.60 10.60 -0.42
N VAL A 81 10.72 11.06 0.84
CA VAL A 81 11.51 12.26 1.19
C VAL A 81 12.97 12.12 0.77
N GLU A 82 13.53 10.92 0.76
CA GLU A 82 14.89 10.65 0.32
C GLU A 82 15.06 10.82 -1.21
N ASN A 83 13.98 10.72 -1.99
CA ASN A 83 14.02 10.85 -3.44
C ASN A 83 14.30 12.29 -3.93
N TRP A 84 14.18 13.29 -3.06
CA TRP A 84 14.62 14.66 -3.37
C TRP A 84 16.12 14.77 -3.67
N LYS A 85 16.92 13.77 -3.24
CA LYS A 85 18.36 13.68 -3.58
C LYS A 85 18.63 13.23 -5.02
N ARG A 86 17.59 12.83 -5.77
CA ARG A 86 17.72 12.42 -7.18
C ARG A 86 17.99 13.61 -8.09
N PRO A 87 18.54 13.37 -9.29
CA PRO A 87 18.70 14.43 -10.27
C PRO A 87 17.38 15.15 -10.57
N ARG A 88 17.42 16.47 -10.67
CA ARG A 88 16.23 17.33 -10.84
C ARG A 88 15.34 16.91 -12.01
N PHE A 89 15.94 16.52 -13.14
CA PHE A 89 15.20 16.08 -14.32
C PHE A 89 14.37 14.79 -14.03
N GLU A 90 14.90 13.86 -13.21
CA GLU A 90 14.16 12.66 -12.82
C GLU A 90 12.96 13.01 -11.96
N ILE A 91 13.13 13.91 -11.00
CA ILE A 91 12.05 14.40 -10.12
C ILE A 91 10.94 15.06 -10.95
N VAL A 92 11.30 15.98 -11.84
CA VAL A 92 10.35 16.68 -12.72
C VAL A 92 9.57 15.68 -13.56
N THR A 93 10.24 14.67 -14.11
CA THR A 93 9.59 13.63 -14.91
C THR A 93 8.65 12.78 -14.06
N LEU A 94 9.05 12.38 -12.86
CA LEU A 94 8.16 11.62 -11.94
C LEU A 94 6.90 12.41 -11.59
N MET A 95 7.02 13.70 -11.31
CA MET A 95 5.87 14.57 -11.03
C MET A 95 4.97 14.77 -12.27
N SER A 96 5.56 14.81 -13.46
CA SER A 96 4.80 14.86 -14.72
C SER A 96 4.04 13.56 -14.98
N LEU A 97 4.66 12.41 -14.75
CA LEU A 97 4.02 11.11 -14.88
C LEU A 97 2.87 10.93 -13.87
N LEU A 98 3.04 11.43 -12.65
CA LEU A 98 1.98 11.44 -11.65
C LEU A 98 0.77 12.27 -12.12
N LYS A 99 1.01 13.49 -12.62
CA LYS A 99 -0.07 14.33 -13.15
C LYS A 99 -0.78 13.67 -14.34
N GLU A 100 -0.02 13.09 -15.25
CA GLU A 100 -0.57 12.35 -16.40
C GLU A 100 -1.45 11.17 -15.95
N TYR A 101 -0.97 10.40 -14.97
CA TYR A 101 -1.73 9.29 -14.39
C TYR A 101 -3.07 9.77 -13.80
N LEU A 102 -3.03 10.77 -12.93
CA LEU A 102 -4.25 11.30 -12.30
C LEU A 102 -5.25 11.81 -13.34
N ASN A 103 -4.77 12.52 -14.39
CA ASN A 103 -5.63 13.01 -15.44
C ASN A 103 -6.32 11.89 -16.23
N LYS A 104 -5.59 10.80 -16.50
CA LYS A 104 -6.11 9.67 -17.30
C LYS A 104 -7.00 8.74 -16.48
N GLU A 105 -6.68 8.55 -15.20
CA GLU A 105 -7.32 7.52 -14.36
C GLU A 105 -8.48 8.04 -13.51
N LEU A 106 -8.69 9.35 -13.40
CA LEU A 106 -9.75 9.88 -12.54
C LEU A 106 -11.14 9.31 -12.89
N ALA A 107 -11.47 9.20 -14.18
CA ALA A 107 -12.72 8.60 -14.63
C ALA A 107 -12.81 7.10 -14.24
N ASN A 108 -11.69 6.38 -14.30
CA ASN A 108 -11.61 4.98 -13.91
C ASN A 108 -11.78 4.82 -12.39
N LEU A 109 -11.15 5.69 -11.58
CA LEU A 109 -11.31 5.69 -10.14
C LEU A 109 -12.78 5.90 -9.76
N LEU A 110 -13.45 6.87 -10.38
CA LEU A 110 -14.88 7.13 -10.16
C LEU A 110 -15.75 5.94 -10.57
N LYS A 111 -15.51 5.36 -11.75
CA LYS A 111 -16.27 4.21 -12.26
C LYS A 111 -16.20 2.99 -11.34
N ASN A 112 -15.04 2.79 -10.69
CA ASN A 112 -14.81 1.66 -9.79
C ASN A 112 -15.04 2.01 -8.32
N ASP A 113 -15.68 3.16 -8.03
CA ASP A 113 -15.96 3.64 -6.66
C ASP A 113 -14.70 3.73 -5.77
N ILE A 114 -13.55 4.10 -6.34
CA ILE A 114 -12.28 4.17 -5.64
C ILE A 114 -12.07 5.57 -5.07
N ARG A 115 -11.91 5.68 -3.76
CA ARG A 115 -11.59 6.92 -3.07
C ARG A 115 -10.08 7.17 -3.10
N PHE A 116 -9.65 8.24 -3.79
CA PHE A 116 -8.25 8.62 -3.84
C PHE A 116 -7.83 9.43 -2.60
N ARG A 117 -6.67 9.11 -2.03
CA ARG A 117 -6.04 9.85 -0.92
C ARG A 117 -4.55 10.03 -1.17
N VAL A 118 -3.97 11.05 -0.53
CA VAL A 118 -2.53 11.31 -0.53
C VAL A 118 -2.01 11.17 0.90
N VAL A 119 -0.92 10.43 1.07
CA VAL A 119 -0.19 10.24 2.31
C VAL A 119 1.16 10.94 2.19
N GLY A 120 1.51 11.81 3.13
CA GLY A 120 2.74 12.59 3.15
C GLY A 120 2.53 14.09 2.96
N ARG A 121 3.63 14.82 2.78
CA ARG A 121 3.64 16.28 2.78
C ARG A 121 3.30 16.89 1.41
N MET A 122 2.02 16.84 1.04
CA MET A 122 1.51 17.35 -0.22
C MET A 122 1.77 18.85 -0.40
N ASN A 123 1.71 19.62 0.68
CA ASN A 123 1.89 21.08 0.68
C ASN A 123 3.30 21.55 0.30
N GLU A 124 4.30 20.68 0.37
CA GLU A 124 5.68 20.96 -0.04
C GLU A 124 5.95 20.65 -1.53
N LEU A 125 4.98 20.07 -2.24
CA LEU A 125 5.10 19.78 -3.67
C LEU A 125 4.88 21.05 -4.52
N ASP A 126 5.30 21.00 -5.79
CA ASP A 126 5.03 22.07 -6.75
C ASP A 126 3.52 22.35 -6.87
N GLY A 127 3.13 23.63 -6.99
CA GLY A 127 1.73 24.04 -7.03
C GLY A 127 0.91 23.39 -8.15
N SER A 128 1.54 23.08 -9.30
CA SER A 128 0.87 22.37 -10.39
C SER A 128 0.55 20.91 -10.03
N VAL A 129 1.41 20.27 -9.22
CA VAL A 129 1.15 18.91 -8.70
C VAL A 129 0.06 18.96 -7.64
N GLN A 130 0.13 19.91 -6.69
CA GLN A 130 -0.89 20.11 -5.66
C GLN A 130 -2.28 20.29 -6.27
N LYS A 131 -2.40 21.07 -7.36
CA LYS A 131 -3.65 21.30 -8.07
C LYS A 131 -4.26 20.01 -8.61
N GLU A 132 -3.45 19.17 -9.27
CA GLU A 132 -3.93 17.89 -9.82
C GLU A 132 -4.30 16.90 -8.71
N LEU A 133 -3.52 16.83 -7.63
CA LEU A 133 -3.85 16.02 -6.45
C LEU A 133 -5.16 16.48 -5.82
N SER A 134 -5.34 17.79 -5.60
CA SER A 134 -6.58 18.36 -5.04
C SER A 134 -7.79 18.05 -5.91
N ARG A 135 -7.63 18.08 -7.24
CA ARG A 135 -8.69 17.68 -8.18
C ARG A 135 -9.07 16.21 -8.03
N GLY A 136 -8.07 15.32 -7.93
CA GLY A 136 -8.29 13.89 -7.69
C GLY A 136 -8.99 13.63 -6.36
N LEU A 137 -8.53 14.27 -5.28
CA LEU A 137 -9.12 14.17 -3.94
C LEU A 137 -10.59 14.63 -3.92
N ALA A 138 -10.87 15.82 -4.48
CA ALA A 138 -12.22 16.36 -4.53
C ALA A 138 -13.13 15.51 -5.43
N GLY A 139 -12.63 15.10 -6.61
CA GLY A 139 -13.40 14.32 -7.58
C GLY A 139 -13.86 12.96 -7.03
N THR A 140 -13.04 12.31 -6.18
CA THR A 140 -13.35 10.98 -5.64
C THR A 140 -13.87 11.01 -4.19
N SER A 141 -14.16 12.19 -3.64
CA SER A 141 -14.54 12.37 -2.22
C SER A 141 -15.83 11.64 -1.84
N SER A 142 -16.74 11.44 -2.78
CA SER A 142 -18.01 10.74 -2.60
C SER A 142 -17.89 9.21 -2.75
N CYS A 143 -16.76 8.70 -3.28
CA CYS A 143 -16.54 7.27 -3.43
C CYS A 143 -16.44 6.58 -2.06
N ARG A 144 -17.00 5.38 -1.96
CA ARG A 144 -17.13 4.60 -0.72
C ARG A 144 -16.53 3.21 -0.79
N GLY A 145 -16.04 2.80 -1.95
CA GLY A 145 -15.31 1.54 -2.14
C GLY A 145 -13.88 1.62 -1.61
N MET A 146 -12.96 0.93 -2.25
CA MET A 146 -11.56 0.88 -1.81
C MET A 146 -10.94 2.28 -1.70
N THR A 147 -10.19 2.53 -0.63
CA THR A 147 -9.34 3.72 -0.52
C THR A 147 -7.99 3.46 -1.17
N PHE A 148 -7.67 4.20 -2.24
CA PHE A 148 -6.37 4.19 -2.90
C PHE A 148 -5.51 5.35 -2.39
N ASN A 149 -4.48 5.05 -1.61
CA ASN A 149 -3.51 6.00 -1.10
C ASN A 149 -2.26 6.02 -1.97
N ILE A 150 -1.81 7.21 -2.33
CA ILE A 150 -0.49 7.40 -2.92
C ILE A 150 0.42 8.10 -1.91
N ALA A 151 1.54 7.46 -1.51
CA ALA A 151 2.52 8.05 -0.61
C ALA A 151 3.49 8.91 -1.43
N LEU A 152 3.41 10.23 -1.21
CA LEU A 152 4.16 11.27 -1.93
C LEU A 152 4.86 12.20 -0.96
N ASN A 153 6.14 12.48 -1.22
CA ASN A 153 6.97 13.26 -0.28
C ASN A 153 6.80 12.71 1.14
N TYR A 154 6.81 11.37 1.23
CA TYR A 154 6.50 10.63 2.44
C TYR A 154 7.76 9.99 3.05
N GLY A 155 7.78 9.93 4.36
CA GLY A 155 8.74 9.17 5.15
C GLY A 155 8.19 8.94 6.56
N GLY A 156 8.17 7.68 7.02
CA GLY A 156 7.57 7.30 8.29
C GLY A 156 8.18 8.03 9.50
N ARG A 157 9.51 8.22 9.51
CA ARG A 157 10.15 9.02 10.57
C ARG A 157 9.67 10.47 10.58
N THR A 158 9.52 11.06 9.40
CA THR A 158 9.02 12.44 9.23
C THR A 158 7.57 12.53 9.70
N GLU A 159 6.74 11.60 9.30
CA GLU A 159 5.33 11.53 9.69
C GLU A 159 5.17 11.42 11.23
N ILE A 160 5.92 10.54 11.88
CA ILE A 160 5.89 10.38 13.34
C ILE A 160 6.30 11.70 14.03
N VAL A 161 7.35 12.37 13.56
CA VAL A 161 7.77 13.66 14.11
C VAL A 161 6.69 14.73 13.92
N ASP A 162 6.00 14.75 12.78
CA ASP A 162 4.91 15.70 12.53
C ASP A 162 3.69 15.41 13.42
N ALA A 163 3.36 14.13 13.65
CA ALA A 163 2.34 13.72 14.60
C ALA A 163 2.69 14.16 16.04
N CYS A 164 3.92 13.91 16.49
CA CYS A 164 4.39 14.36 17.80
C CYS A 164 4.30 15.88 17.96
N ARG A 165 4.68 16.65 16.93
CA ARG A 165 4.55 18.12 16.96
C ARG A 165 3.09 18.55 17.08
N SER A 166 2.18 17.91 16.33
CA SER A 166 0.75 18.19 16.41
C SER A 166 0.21 17.96 17.84
N LEU A 167 0.58 16.83 18.47
CA LEU A 167 0.20 16.54 19.85
C LEU A 167 0.80 17.54 20.84
N ALA A 168 2.07 17.92 20.69
CA ALA A 168 2.70 18.93 21.53
C ALA A 168 1.98 20.30 21.45
N TYR A 169 1.52 20.69 20.26
CA TYR A 169 0.69 21.90 20.10
C TYR A 169 -0.66 21.76 20.81
N ASP A 170 -1.30 20.60 20.77
CA ASP A 170 -2.56 20.37 21.47
C ASP A 170 -2.38 20.42 22.99
N VAL A 171 -1.28 19.87 23.50
CA VAL A 171 -0.93 19.97 24.93
C VAL A 171 -0.69 21.45 25.32
N SER A 172 0.12 22.17 24.56
CA SER A 172 0.42 23.57 24.85
C SER A 172 -0.81 24.48 24.79
N ALA A 173 -1.80 24.11 24.00
CA ALA A 173 -3.08 24.82 23.87
C ALA A 173 -4.15 24.35 24.87
N GLY A 174 -3.82 23.43 25.79
CA GLY A 174 -4.74 22.87 26.77
C GLY A 174 -5.87 21.98 26.21
N ARG A 175 -5.73 21.51 24.99
CA ARG A 175 -6.70 20.59 24.35
C ARG A 175 -6.44 19.13 24.68
N LEU A 176 -5.26 18.80 25.17
CA LEU A 176 -4.80 17.47 25.53
C LEU A 176 -3.87 17.55 26.74
N THR A 177 -3.81 16.53 27.58
CA THR A 177 -2.75 16.39 28.60
C THR A 177 -1.70 15.37 28.14
N PRO A 178 -0.45 15.42 28.65
CA PRO A 178 0.57 14.42 28.29
C PRO A 178 0.14 12.99 28.57
N GLU A 179 -0.66 12.75 29.63
CA GLU A 179 -1.14 11.43 30.04
C GLU A 179 -2.20 10.85 29.09
N GLN A 180 -2.82 11.70 28.27
CA GLN A 180 -3.78 11.31 27.24
C GLN A 180 -3.12 10.94 25.92
N ILE A 181 -1.77 11.06 25.83
CA ILE A 181 -1.04 10.64 24.63
C ILE A 181 -0.78 9.14 24.72
N ASP A 182 -1.49 8.37 23.92
CA ASP A 182 -1.37 6.93 23.76
C ASP A 182 -1.18 6.54 22.26
N GLU A 183 -1.19 5.25 21.96
CA GLU A 183 -1.03 4.75 20.59
C GLU A 183 -2.18 5.21 19.69
N GLU A 184 -3.41 5.28 20.19
CA GLU A 184 -4.59 5.70 19.46
C GLU A 184 -4.53 7.20 19.11
N THR A 185 -4.20 8.06 20.09
CA THR A 185 -4.05 9.50 19.86
C THR A 185 -2.91 9.80 18.89
N LEU A 186 -1.77 9.11 18.97
CA LEU A 186 -0.70 9.24 17.98
C LEU A 186 -1.16 8.76 16.61
N GLY A 187 -1.78 7.57 16.52
CA GLY A 187 -2.32 7.01 15.28
C GLY A 187 -3.31 7.93 14.59
N SER A 188 -4.15 8.64 15.36
CA SER A 188 -5.12 9.62 14.83
C SER A 188 -4.47 10.84 14.15
N ARG A 189 -3.18 11.09 14.38
CA ARG A 189 -2.41 12.18 13.76
C ARG A 189 -1.61 11.76 12.54
N LEU A 190 -1.59 10.46 12.23
CA LEU A 190 -0.92 9.95 11.04
C LEU A 190 -1.77 10.16 9.78
N SER A 191 -1.12 10.24 8.63
CA SER A 191 -1.80 10.48 7.34
C SER A 191 -2.75 9.34 6.93
N THR A 192 -2.60 8.17 7.55
CA THR A 192 -3.45 6.98 7.34
C THR A 192 -4.61 6.90 8.33
N ALA A 193 -4.80 7.90 9.18
CA ALA A 193 -5.87 7.91 10.18
C ALA A 193 -7.24 7.56 9.56
N GLY A 194 -7.97 6.67 10.24
CA GLY A 194 -9.27 6.17 9.79
C GLY A 194 -9.20 5.03 8.77
N LEU A 195 -8.02 4.53 8.45
CA LEU A 195 -7.81 3.31 7.66
C LEU A 195 -7.31 2.18 8.56
N PRO A 196 -7.57 0.91 8.21
CA PRO A 196 -6.88 -0.20 8.86
C PRO A 196 -5.38 -0.12 8.56
N ASP A 197 -4.57 -0.59 9.50
CA ASP A 197 -3.14 -0.78 9.24
C ASP A 197 -2.92 -1.83 8.14
N PRO A 198 -1.81 -1.76 7.37
CA PRO A 198 -1.52 -2.74 6.35
C PRO A 198 -1.39 -4.15 6.94
N ASP A 199 -2.18 -5.09 6.43
CA ASP A 199 -2.01 -6.51 6.75
C ASP A 199 -0.86 -7.13 5.98
N LEU A 200 -0.64 -6.65 4.73
CA LEU A 200 0.36 -7.16 3.81
C LEU A 200 1.18 -6.03 3.22
N LEU A 201 2.50 -6.07 3.45
CA LEU A 201 3.49 -5.22 2.79
C LEU A 201 4.18 -6.01 1.67
N ILE A 202 4.00 -5.55 0.44
CA ILE A 202 4.66 -6.13 -0.75
C ILE A 202 5.87 -5.25 -1.11
N ARG A 203 7.03 -5.88 -1.35
CA ARG A 203 8.18 -5.19 -1.94
C ARG A 203 8.68 -5.92 -3.17
N THR A 204 8.76 -5.19 -4.28
CA THR A 204 9.31 -5.68 -5.55
C THR A 204 10.85 -5.54 -5.58
N SER A 205 11.50 -6.25 -6.52
CA SER A 205 12.92 -6.20 -6.82
C SER A 205 13.89 -6.86 -5.84
N GLY A 206 13.40 -7.74 -4.92
CA GLY A 206 14.22 -8.61 -4.09
C GLY A 206 14.89 -7.95 -2.86
N GLU A 207 14.58 -6.69 -2.56
CA GLU A 207 15.19 -5.97 -1.45
C GLU A 207 14.43 -6.19 -0.14
N MET A 208 15.15 -6.57 0.94
CA MET A 208 14.61 -6.94 2.26
C MET A 208 14.67 -5.77 3.26
N ARG A 209 14.12 -4.61 2.91
CA ARG A 209 14.06 -3.44 3.80
C ARG A 209 12.77 -2.64 3.57
N VAL A 210 12.28 -1.92 4.59
CA VAL A 210 11.03 -1.13 4.51
C VAL A 210 11.26 0.31 4.03
N SER A 211 12.50 0.77 3.94
CA SER A 211 12.88 2.06 3.36
C SER A 211 12.07 3.25 3.88
N ASN A 212 11.89 3.35 5.20
CA ASN A 212 11.17 4.44 5.86
C ASN A 212 9.67 4.54 5.44
N PHE A 213 9.07 3.43 4.98
CA PHE A 213 7.68 3.37 4.55
C PHE A 213 6.78 2.87 5.67
N LEU A 214 5.73 3.64 6.02
CA LEU A 214 4.66 3.31 6.96
C LEU A 214 5.14 2.68 8.28
N LEU A 215 6.23 3.23 8.88
CA LEU A 215 6.95 2.60 10.00
C LEU A 215 6.06 2.28 11.20
N TRP A 216 5.08 3.14 11.51
CA TRP A 216 4.13 2.92 12.57
C TRP A 216 3.12 1.83 12.21
N GLN A 217 2.56 1.96 11.02
CA GLN A 217 1.43 1.16 10.56
C GLN A 217 1.78 -0.28 10.21
N ILE A 218 3.05 -0.55 9.81
CA ILE A 218 3.50 -1.91 9.42
C ILE A 218 4.01 -2.76 10.57
N ALA A 219 3.83 -2.33 11.82
CA ALA A 219 4.37 -3.01 13.00
C ALA A 219 3.98 -4.50 13.07
N TYR A 220 2.80 -4.85 12.57
CA TYR A 220 2.26 -6.22 12.53
C TYR A 220 1.94 -6.72 11.12
N SER A 221 2.44 -6.04 10.09
CA SER A 221 2.23 -6.45 8.70
C SER A 221 3.04 -7.69 8.35
N GLU A 222 2.42 -8.60 7.60
CA GLU A 222 3.17 -9.65 6.90
C GLU A 222 3.94 -9.05 5.73
N ILE A 223 5.21 -9.45 5.55
CA ILE A 223 6.06 -8.92 4.48
C ILE A 223 6.25 -9.98 3.40
N TRP A 224 5.92 -9.63 2.16
CA TRP A 224 6.17 -10.46 1.00
C TRP A 224 7.12 -9.75 0.03
N VAL A 225 8.24 -10.42 -0.30
CA VAL A 225 9.29 -9.87 -1.17
C VAL A 225 9.38 -10.70 -2.43
N THR A 226 9.40 -10.04 -3.60
CA THR A 226 9.55 -10.72 -4.89
C THR A 226 10.74 -10.16 -5.67
N PRO A 227 11.51 -11.00 -6.39
CA PRO A 227 12.55 -10.54 -7.30
C PRO A 227 11.99 -9.79 -8.54
N THR A 228 10.70 -9.92 -8.82
CA THR A 228 10.03 -9.23 -9.92
C THR A 228 10.21 -7.72 -9.79
N LEU A 229 10.64 -7.05 -10.86
CA LEU A 229 10.76 -5.60 -10.93
C LEU A 229 9.37 -4.95 -11.10
N TRP A 230 9.14 -3.77 -10.50
CA TRP A 230 7.81 -3.15 -10.51
C TRP A 230 7.15 -3.05 -11.90
N PRO A 231 7.84 -2.66 -13.00
CA PRO A 231 7.21 -2.61 -14.32
C PRO A 231 6.70 -3.96 -14.85
N ASP A 232 7.19 -5.06 -14.32
CA ASP A 232 6.76 -6.42 -14.68
C ASP A 232 5.82 -7.04 -13.63
N PHE A 233 5.54 -6.34 -12.52
CA PHE A 233 4.62 -6.78 -11.49
C PHE A 233 3.17 -6.68 -11.98
N ARG A 234 2.41 -7.77 -11.86
CA ARG A 234 1.04 -7.91 -12.36
C ARG A 234 0.14 -8.55 -11.31
N LYS A 235 -1.17 -8.56 -11.54
CA LYS A 235 -2.17 -9.19 -10.67
C LYS A 235 -1.82 -10.64 -10.28
N ARG A 236 -1.16 -11.40 -11.15
CA ARG A 236 -0.64 -12.72 -10.82
C ARG A 236 0.23 -12.69 -9.55
N HIS A 237 1.18 -11.78 -9.48
CA HIS A 237 2.08 -11.65 -8.33
C HIS A 237 1.34 -11.14 -7.08
N LEU A 238 0.30 -10.31 -7.26
CA LEU A 238 -0.59 -9.92 -6.16
C LEU A 238 -1.33 -11.14 -5.60
N PHE A 239 -1.85 -12.01 -6.46
CA PHE A 239 -2.52 -13.25 -6.03
C PHE A 239 -1.54 -14.21 -5.33
N GLU A 240 -0.33 -14.36 -5.85
CA GLU A 240 0.74 -15.13 -5.20
C GLU A 240 1.06 -14.57 -3.80
N ALA A 241 1.14 -13.24 -3.64
CA ALA A 241 1.37 -12.60 -2.35
C ALA A 241 0.20 -12.80 -1.37
N ILE A 242 -1.05 -12.74 -1.84
CA ILE A 242 -2.24 -13.00 -1.02
C ILE A 242 -2.29 -14.47 -0.59
N LEU A 243 -2.00 -15.41 -1.48
CA LEU A 243 -1.95 -16.84 -1.13
C LEU A 243 -0.86 -17.13 -0.09
N ASP A 244 0.31 -16.50 -0.21
CA ASP A 244 1.37 -16.64 0.79
C ASP A 244 0.93 -16.04 2.14
N PHE A 245 0.32 -14.86 2.15
CA PHE A 245 -0.27 -14.23 3.33
C PHE A 245 -1.27 -15.16 4.02
N GLN A 246 -2.15 -15.83 3.28
CA GLN A 246 -3.19 -16.72 3.83
C GLN A 246 -2.62 -18.01 4.43
N LYS A 247 -1.42 -18.44 4.03
CA LYS A 247 -0.73 -19.59 4.61
C LYS A 247 -0.11 -19.30 5.98
N ARG A 248 0.05 -18.02 6.34
CA ARG A 248 0.69 -17.61 7.59
C ARG A 248 -0.33 -17.50 8.71
N GLU A 249 0.06 -17.96 9.90
CA GLU A 249 -0.71 -17.79 11.14
C GLU A 249 -0.29 -16.49 11.83
N ARG A 250 -1.21 -15.53 11.93
CA ARG A 250 -0.98 -14.26 12.64
C ARG A 250 -1.19 -14.47 14.14
N ARG A 251 -0.09 -14.47 14.92
CA ARG A 251 -0.12 -14.81 16.35
C ARG A 251 -0.29 -13.60 17.28
N TYR A 252 -0.03 -12.38 16.85
CA TYR A 252 -0.12 -11.15 17.66
C TYR A 252 0.41 -11.31 19.11
N GLY A 253 1.51 -12.08 19.29
CA GLY A 253 2.07 -12.39 20.61
C GLY A 253 1.36 -13.51 21.39
N GLY A 254 0.29 -14.11 20.86
CA GLY A 254 -0.39 -15.25 21.49
C GLY A 254 0.36 -16.59 21.31
N VAL A 255 0.27 -17.47 22.29
CA VAL A 255 0.77 -18.85 22.21
C VAL A 255 -0.38 -19.74 21.74
N ILE A 256 -0.15 -20.56 20.70
CA ILE A 256 -1.09 -21.65 20.37
C ILE A 256 -0.88 -22.70 21.47
N ASP A 257 -1.89 -22.96 22.28
CA ASP A 257 -1.93 -24.15 23.15
C ASP A 257 -1.79 -25.37 22.24
N GLY A 258 -0.62 -25.99 22.27
CA GLY A 258 -0.38 -27.25 21.57
C GLY A 258 -1.41 -28.24 22.00
N GLY A 259 -2.27 -28.68 21.07
CA GLY A 259 -3.36 -29.60 21.35
C GLY A 259 -2.90 -30.74 22.27
N ARG A 260 -3.56 -30.90 23.40
CA ARG A 260 -3.48 -32.11 24.21
C ARG A 260 -3.84 -33.28 23.30
N VAL A 261 -2.83 -34.08 22.99
CA VAL A 261 -3.05 -35.45 22.50
C VAL A 261 -3.85 -36.14 23.62
N PRO A 262 -5.04 -36.68 23.37
CA PRO A 262 -5.70 -37.49 24.41
C PRO A 262 -4.79 -38.69 24.71
N GLU A 263 -4.34 -38.78 25.94
CA GLU A 263 -3.69 -40.00 26.44
C GLU A 263 -4.68 -41.14 26.26
N SER A 264 -4.30 -42.09 25.40
CA SER A 264 -5.01 -43.36 25.25
C SER A 264 -5.07 -44.04 26.60
N GLY A 265 -6.33 -44.12 27.11
CA GLY A 265 -6.61 -44.75 28.40
C GLY A 265 -6.04 -46.15 28.50
N GLU A 266 -5.38 -46.38 29.61
CA GLU A 266 -5.04 -47.70 30.10
C GLU A 266 -6.29 -48.57 30.20
N ALA A 267 -6.25 -49.71 29.53
CA ALA A 267 -7.15 -50.78 29.75
C ALA A 267 -6.78 -51.40 31.13
N ALA A 268 -7.71 -51.23 32.07
CA ALA A 268 -7.67 -51.93 33.33
C ALA A 268 -8.00 -53.40 33.09
N GLY A 269 -7.11 -54.28 33.63
CA GLY A 269 -7.39 -55.69 33.84
C GLY A 269 -8.27 -55.91 35.06
#